data_489db5f0b46df073478940c5ece49b0f
#
_entry.id   489db5f0b46df073478940c5ece49b0f
#
_cell.length_a   1.000
_cell.length_b   1.000
_cell.length_c   1.000
_cell.angle_alpha   90.00
_cell.angle_beta   90.00
_cell.angle_gamma   90.00
#
_symmetry.space_group_name_H-M   'P 1'
#
loop_
_entity.id
_entity.type
_entity.pdbx_description
1 polymer ?
#
loop_
_entity_poly.entity_id
_entity_poly.type
_entity_poly.pdbx_seq_one_letter_code
_entity_poly.pdbx_strand_id
1 'polypeptide(L)'
;KETILENIKRATTLNVNQLISKIRNFQHQTTLPLTLENFISLNHISIETIYKKDSWSRLCQKAGVIDDFEQINEKQIYSAIGKKWLSTNSTSYFNFILQIAKQNFNIRISDFSENEKTMLLMVHYDVWQNAGDFDSLEKSINQIGKNKTLVKEIIEVLEILIDKIGFKEIDIELPYEQPLKLHARYTRDQILVAFRMSTFEKRSSNAIGVGVAENKEINTEILFIDLIKSEEDYSPTTLYDDYAISETLFHWQSQNQTRDDSGKGLTYINHKKLGKKILLFVREQSTNEFKNTNGYVFVGEGNFQEHEGSKPM
;
A
#
# COMPACT_ATOMS: atom_id res chain seq x y z
N LYS A 1 27.09 -0.27 -8.74
CA LYS A 1 26.19 0.68 -8.02
C LYS A 1 25.88 1.92 -8.86
N GLU A 2 26.87 2.54 -9.53
CA GLU A 2 26.63 3.70 -10.41
C GLU A 2 25.67 3.38 -11.56
N THR A 3 25.81 2.23 -12.21
CA THR A 3 24.96 1.84 -13.35
C THR A 3 23.48 1.70 -12.98
N ILE A 4 23.17 1.22 -11.76
CA ILE A 4 21.80 1.11 -11.27
C ILE A 4 21.21 2.50 -10.98
N LEU A 5 21.97 3.38 -10.33
CA LEU A 5 21.57 4.76 -10.06
C LEU A 5 21.38 5.58 -11.35
N GLU A 6 22.23 5.37 -12.36
CA GLU A 6 22.08 6.00 -13.67
C GLU A 6 20.84 5.49 -14.42
N ASN A 7 20.55 4.19 -14.36
CA ASN A 7 19.34 3.62 -14.95
C ASN A 7 18.08 4.12 -14.26
N ILE A 8 18.08 4.23 -12.92
CA ILE A 8 16.99 4.84 -12.15
C ILE A 8 16.79 6.31 -12.53
N LYS A 9 17.87 7.09 -12.61
CA LYS A 9 17.81 8.50 -13.04
C LYS A 9 17.30 8.64 -14.48
N ARG A 10 17.73 7.79 -15.43
CA ARG A 10 17.23 7.77 -16.81
C ARG A 10 15.74 7.40 -16.86
N ALA A 11 15.31 6.38 -16.12
CA ALA A 11 13.93 5.96 -16.05
C ALA A 11 13.01 7.05 -15.48
N THR A 12 13.45 7.78 -14.45
CA THR A 12 12.67 8.88 -13.85
C THR A 12 12.59 10.13 -14.74
N THR A 13 13.48 10.28 -15.72
CA THR A 13 13.49 11.44 -16.65
C THR A 13 12.66 11.25 -17.90
N LEU A 14 12.21 10.01 -18.24
CA LEU A 14 11.39 9.78 -19.42
C LEU A 14 10.08 10.59 -19.36
N ASN A 15 9.82 11.35 -20.42
CA ASN A 15 8.56 12.05 -20.57
C ASN A 15 7.54 11.22 -21.37
N VAL A 16 6.27 11.67 -21.37
CA VAL A 16 5.15 10.96 -22.03
C VAL A 16 5.43 10.72 -23.51
N ASN A 17 5.97 11.71 -24.23
CA ASN A 17 6.25 11.58 -25.67
C ASN A 17 7.32 10.54 -25.97
N GLN A 18 8.33 10.44 -25.11
CA GLN A 18 9.37 9.41 -25.22
C GLN A 18 8.81 8.01 -24.98
N LEU A 19 7.92 7.84 -24.00
CA LEU A 19 7.21 6.57 -23.76
C LEU A 19 6.36 6.20 -24.97
N ILE A 20 5.55 7.12 -25.49
CA ILE A 20 4.71 6.92 -26.68
C ILE A 20 5.57 6.49 -27.88
N SER A 21 6.69 7.18 -28.11
CA SER A 21 7.61 6.82 -29.20
C SER A 21 8.19 5.41 -29.05
N LYS A 22 8.58 5.03 -27.81
CA LYS A 22 9.07 3.67 -27.52
C LYS A 22 7.99 2.61 -27.74
N ILE A 23 6.73 2.89 -27.34
CA ILE A 23 5.60 1.97 -27.56
C ILE A 23 5.36 1.76 -29.05
N ARG A 24 5.32 2.82 -29.86
CA ARG A 24 5.18 2.74 -31.33
C ARG A 24 6.26 1.90 -31.99
N ASN A 25 7.47 2.03 -31.52
CA ASN A 25 8.64 1.36 -32.10
C ASN A 25 8.88 -0.03 -31.52
N PHE A 26 8.10 -0.48 -30.55
CA PHE A 26 8.32 -1.75 -29.85
C PHE A 26 8.38 -2.94 -30.80
N GLN A 27 7.42 -3.06 -31.72
CA GLN A 27 7.35 -4.20 -32.64
C GLN A 27 8.43 -4.17 -33.75
N HIS A 28 9.10 -3.01 -33.94
CA HIS A 28 10.28 -2.93 -34.79
C HIS A 28 11.57 -3.44 -34.10
N GLN A 29 11.54 -3.59 -32.79
CA GLN A 29 12.68 -4.01 -31.98
C GLN A 29 12.63 -5.49 -31.57
N THR A 30 11.44 -6.11 -31.59
CA THR A 30 11.24 -7.48 -31.12
C THR A 30 10.02 -8.12 -31.74
N THR A 31 10.00 -9.46 -31.75
CA THR A 31 8.83 -10.28 -32.11
C THR A 31 7.91 -10.58 -30.95
N LEU A 32 8.27 -10.14 -29.73
CA LEU A 32 7.43 -10.33 -28.55
C LEU A 32 6.12 -9.54 -28.67
N PRO A 33 5.02 -10.05 -28.12
CA PRO A 33 3.78 -9.28 -28.05
C PRO A 33 3.97 -8.03 -27.20
N LEU A 34 3.30 -6.94 -27.57
CA LEU A 34 3.31 -5.70 -26.77
C LEU A 34 2.44 -5.87 -25.54
N THR A 35 3.06 -6.25 -24.45
CA THR A 35 2.50 -6.28 -23.08
C THR A 35 3.26 -5.28 -22.21
N LEU A 36 2.68 -4.92 -21.07
CA LEU A 36 3.37 -4.05 -20.10
C LEU A 36 4.68 -4.73 -19.63
N GLU A 37 4.63 -6.02 -19.31
CA GLU A 37 5.79 -6.77 -18.85
C GLU A 37 6.90 -6.80 -19.89
N ASN A 38 6.61 -7.16 -21.14
CA ASN A 38 7.60 -7.19 -22.20
C ASN A 38 8.17 -5.81 -22.49
N PHE A 39 7.32 -4.77 -22.44
CA PHE A 39 7.74 -3.40 -22.67
C PHE A 39 8.72 -2.90 -21.61
N ILE A 40 8.39 -3.07 -20.32
CA ILE A 40 9.25 -2.62 -19.21
C ILE A 40 10.56 -3.41 -19.18
N SER A 41 10.52 -4.73 -19.45
CA SER A 41 11.70 -5.59 -19.50
C SER A 41 12.65 -5.21 -20.65
N LEU A 42 12.13 -5.09 -21.88
CA LEU A 42 12.95 -4.74 -23.05
C LEU A 42 13.59 -3.34 -22.94
N ASN A 43 12.86 -2.40 -22.35
CA ASN A 43 13.34 -1.02 -22.24
C ASN A 43 14.09 -0.73 -20.93
N HIS A 44 14.21 -1.72 -20.03
CA HIS A 44 14.79 -1.55 -18.69
C HIS A 44 14.16 -0.40 -17.91
N ILE A 45 12.83 -0.29 -17.96
CA ILE A 45 12.03 0.76 -17.32
C ILE A 45 11.31 0.13 -16.13
N SER A 46 11.24 0.83 -15.00
CA SER A 46 10.41 0.39 -13.88
C SER A 46 8.92 0.65 -14.16
N ILE A 47 8.04 -0.15 -13.57
CA ILE A 47 6.60 0.01 -13.70
C ILE A 47 6.13 1.36 -13.12
N GLU A 48 6.79 1.85 -12.06
CA GLU A 48 6.53 3.16 -11.46
C GLU A 48 6.74 4.31 -12.44
N THR A 49 7.71 4.17 -13.36
CA THR A 49 7.95 5.17 -14.42
C THR A 49 6.75 5.32 -15.33
N ILE A 50 6.06 4.23 -15.66
CA ILE A 50 4.83 4.23 -16.44
C ILE A 50 3.73 4.96 -15.65
N TYR A 51 3.41 4.46 -14.45
CA TYR A 51 2.31 4.96 -13.63
C TYR A 51 2.54 6.35 -13.00
N LYS A 52 3.73 6.89 -13.11
CA LYS A 52 4.01 8.30 -12.82
C LYS A 52 3.50 9.24 -13.94
N LYS A 53 3.30 8.71 -15.14
CA LYS A 53 2.94 9.51 -16.32
C LYS A 53 1.49 9.33 -16.74
N ASP A 54 1.04 8.07 -16.88
CA ASP A 54 -0.33 7.73 -17.27
C ASP A 54 -0.59 6.25 -17.02
N SER A 55 -1.83 5.76 -17.24
CA SER A 55 -2.10 4.34 -17.33
C SER A 55 -1.41 3.73 -18.57
N TRP A 56 -1.07 2.45 -18.49
CA TRP A 56 -0.47 1.73 -19.62
C TRP A 56 -1.39 1.75 -20.86
N SER A 57 -2.67 1.45 -20.65
CA SER A 57 -3.67 1.49 -21.72
C SER A 57 -3.79 2.86 -22.36
N ARG A 58 -3.74 3.93 -21.57
CA ARG A 58 -3.78 5.30 -22.12
C ARG A 58 -2.53 5.65 -22.92
N LEU A 59 -1.36 5.21 -22.50
CA LEU A 59 -0.12 5.37 -23.26
C LEU A 59 -0.18 4.58 -24.58
N CYS A 60 -0.70 3.34 -24.57
CA CYS A 60 -0.90 2.52 -25.76
C CYS A 60 -1.90 3.17 -26.73
N GLN A 61 -3.00 3.71 -26.22
CA GLN A 61 -3.99 4.45 -27.02
C GLN A 61 -3.37 5.70 -27.66
N LYS A 62 -2.63 6.51 -26.88
CA LYS A 62 -1.91 7.68 -27.42
C LYS A 62 -0.83 7.30 -28.45
N ALA A 63 -0.27 6.10 -28.34
CA ALA A 63 0.67 5.55 -29.32
C ALA A 63 -0.03 5.04 -30.59
N GLY A 64 -1.35 4.89 -30.58
CA GLY A 64 -2.13 4.36 -31.70
C GLY A 64 -1.99 2.84 -31.87
N VAL A 65 -1.64 2.09 -30.82
CA VAL A 65 -1.50 0.64 -30.84
C VAL A 65 -2.71 -0.09 -30.29
N ILE A 66 -3.61 0.62 -29.62
CA ILE A 66 -4.95 0.17 -29.27
C ILE A 66 -5.96 1.24 -29.64
N ASP A 67 -7.21 0.83 -29.87
CA ASP A 67 -8.32 1.74 -30.12
C ASP A 67 -8.67 2.58 -28.90
N ASP A 68 -9.48 3.61 -29.10
CA ASP A 68 -10.01 4.41 -28.00
C ASP A 68 -10.91 3.54 -27.11
N PHE A 69 -10.93 3.85 -25.82
CA PHE A 69 -11.70 3.13 -24.83
C PHE A 69 -12.40 4.09 -23.86
N GLU A 70 -13.41 3.57 -23.16
CA GLU A 70 -14.17 4.36 -22.22
C GLU A 70 -13.33 4.85 -21.05
N GLN A 71 -13.51 6.12 -20.68
CA GLN A 71 -12.77 6.76 -19.59
C GLN A 71 -13.40 6.53 -18.19
N ILE A 72 -14.36 5.59 -18.11
CA ILE A 72 -15.06 5.30 -16.86
C ILE A 72 -14.06 4.86 -15.78
N ASN A 73 -14.04 5.57 -14.65
CA ASN A 73 -13.20 5.30 -13.47
C ASN A 73 -11.68 5.31 -13.76
N GLU A 74 -11.25 5.79 -14.91
CA GLU A 74 -9.84 5.72 -15.34
C GLU A 74 -8.92 6.37 -14.32
N LYS A 75 -9.25 7.59 -13.86
CA LYS A 75 -8.44 8.34 -12.89
C LYS A 75 -8.31 7.60 -11.56
N GLN A 76 -9.39 6.99 -11.08
CA GLN A 76 -9.42 6.27 -9.82
C GLN A 76 -8.58 4.99 -9.89
N ILE A 77 -8.77 4.19 -10.95
CA ILE A 77 -8.03 2.95 -11.18
C ILE A 77 -6.54 3.25 -11.39
N TYR A 78 -6.19 4.22 -12.23
CA TYR A 78 -4.82 4.67 -12.43
C TYR A 78 -4.17 5.10 -11.11
N SER A 79 -4.88 5.85 -10.29
CA SER A 79 -4.40 6.29 -8.97
C SER A 79 -4.22 5.12 -8.00
N ALA A 80 -5.12 4.13 -8.02
CA ALA A 80 -5.01 2.93 -7.20
C ALA A 80 -3.74 2.14 -7.54
N ILE A 81 -3.50 1.88 -8.81
CA ILE A 81 -2.28 1.21 -9.27
C ILE A 81 -1.05 2.00 -8.83
N GLY A 82 -0.93 3.26 -9.26
CA GLY A 82 0.29 4.05 -9.10
C GLY A 82 0.62 4.46 -7.67
N LYS A 83 -0.39 4.65 -6.80
CA LYS A 83 -0.19 5.17 -5.45
C LYS A 83 -0.43 4.16 -4.34
N LYS A 84 -1.15 3.07 -4.60
CA LYS A 84 -1.52 2.09 -3.58
C LYS A 84 -0.88 0.74 -3.86
N TRP A 85 -1.17 0.13 -5.01
CA TRP A 85 -0.69 -1.22 -5.28
C TRP A 85 0.82 -1.28 -5.55
N LEU A 86 1.42 -0.29 -6.20
CA LEU A 86 2.88 -0.20 -6.31
C LEU A 86 3.59 0.04 -4.96
N SER A 87 2.86 0.48 -3.93
CA SER A 87 3.36 0.63 -2.55
C SER A 87 3.01 -0.55 -1.64
N THR A 88 2.35 -1.57 -2.17
CA THR A 88 1.95 -2.81 -1.50
C THR A 88 2.74 -3.98 -2.07
N ASN A 89 2.99 -5.05 -1.29
CA ASN A 89 3.63 -6.27 -1.77
C ASN A 89 3.10 -7.53 -1.09
N SER A 90 1.80 -7.58 -0.83
CA SER A 90 1.15 -8.75 -0.23
C SER A 90 0.67 -9.70 -1.32
N THR A 91 1.23 -10.91 -1.35
CA THR A 91 0.82 -11.99 -2.27
C THR A 91 -0.63 -12.39 -2.04
N SER A 92 -1.05 -12.53 -0.78
CA SER A 92 -2.42 -12.89 -0.41
C SER A 92 -3.42 -11.85 -0.91
N TYR A 93 -3.13 -10.57 -0.67
CA TYR A 93 -4.01 -9.48 -1.10
C TYR A 93 -4.06 -9.34 -2.62
N PHE A 94 -2.93 -9.43 -3.31
CA PHE A 94 -2.90 -9.35 -4.77
C PHE A 94 -3.59 -10.53 -5.44
N ASN A 95 -3.42 -11.75 -4.94
CA ASN A 95 -4.14 -12.92 -5.44
C ASN A 95 -5.66 -12.77 -5.25
N PHE A 96 -6.10 -12.19 -4.14
CA PHE A 96 -7.50 -11.87 -3.91
C PHE A 96 -8.03 -10.86 -4.95
N ILE A 97 -7.32 -9.75 -5.17
CA ILE A 97 -7.72 -8.75 -6.20
C ILE A 97 -7.71 -9.40 -7.60
N LEU A 98 -6.69 -10.20 -7.91
CA LEU A 98 -6.57 -10.88 -9.19
C LEU A 98 -7.75 -11.83 -9.44
N GLN A 99 -8.19 -12.56 -8.41
CA GLN A 99 -9.35 -13.44 -8.49
C GLN A 99 -10.62 -12.66 -8.86
N ILE A 100 -10.92 -11.56 -8.16
CA ILE A 100 -12.12 -10.75 -8.45
C ILE A 100 -11.99 -9.97 -9.77
N ALA A 101 -10.78 -9.54 -10.15
CA ALA A 101 -10.53 -8.90 -11.43
C ALA A 101 -10.77 -9.85 -12.61
N LYS A 102 -10.38 -11.13 -12.52
CA LYS A 102 -10.66 -12.17 -13.52
C LYS A 102 -12.17 -12.45 -13.67
N GLN A 103 -12.98 -12.11 -12.66
CA GLN A 103 -14.44 -12.09 -12.70
C GLN A 103 -15.02 -10.73 -13.09
N ASN A 104 -14.16 -9.83 -13.63
CA ASN A 104 -14.52 -8.45 -14.00
C ASN A 104 -15.12 -7.66 -12.83
N PHE A 105 -14.66 -7.88 -11.60
CA PHE A 105 -15.19 -7.28 -10.36
C PHE A 105 -16.71 -7.47 -10.17
N ASN A 106 -17.30 -8.46 -10.80
CA ASN A 106 -18.72 -8.78 -10.65
C ASN A 106 -18.91 -9.70 -9.45
N ILE A 107 -19.14 -9.11 -8.29
CA ILE A 107 -19.20 -9.80 -7.01
C ILE A 107 -20.59 -9.71 -6.37
N ARG A 108 -20.87 -10.64 -5.45
CA ARG A 108 -21.91 -10.56 -4.44
C ARG A 108 -21.26 -10.65 -3.07
N ILE A 109 -21.52 -9.67 -2.20
CA ILE A 109 -20.85 -9.57 -0.90
C ILE A 109 -21.11 -10.79 0.00
N SER A 110 -22.26 -11.47 -0.17
CA SER A 110 -22.63 -12.69 0.58
C SER A 110 -21.69 -13.87 0.32
N ASP A 111 -20.95 -13.86 -0.77
CA ASP A 111 -20.12 -14.99 -1.19
C ASP A 111 -18.73 -14.95 -0.53
N PHE A 112 -18.45 -13.95 0.29
CA PHE A 112 -17.14 -13.69 0.90
C PHE A 112 -17.16 -13.84 2.43
N SER A 113 -16.08 -14.39 2.96
CA SER A 113 -15.77 -14.43 4.40
C SER A 113 -15.52 -13.03 4.96
N GLU A 114 -15.49 -12.87 6.28
CA GLU A 114 -15.25 -11.58 6.91
C GLU A 114 -13.86 -11.01 6.58
N ASN A 115 -12.82 -11.85 6.48
CA ASN A 115 -11.49 -11.43 6.03
C ASN A 115 -11.52 -10.95 4.57
N GLU A 116 -12.23 -11.65 3.69
CA GLU A 116 -12.37 -11.25 2.29
C GLU A 116 -13.20 -9.97 2.14
N LYS A 117 -14.28 -9.80 2.93
CA LYS A 117 -15.01 -8.52 2.99
C LYS A 117 -14.13 -7.37 3.45
N THR A 118 -13.22 -7.63 4.38
CA THR A 118 -12.22 -6.64 4.80
C THR A 118 -11.27 -6.32 3.64
N MET A 119 -10.81 -7.32 2.87
CA MET A 119 -10.00 -7.07 1.67
C MET A 119 -10.78 -6.32 0.58
N LEU A 120 -12.08 -6.60 0.39
CA LEU A 120 -12.93 -5.80 -0.51
C LEU A 120 -13.01 -4.33 -0.06
N LEU A 121 -13.09 -4.09 1.25
CA LEU A 121 -13.07 -2.73 1.78
C LEU A 121 -11.70 -2.07 1.59
N MET A 122 -10.59 -2.82 1.68
CA MET A 122 -9.26 -2.31 1.32
C MET A 122 -9.22 -1.90 -0.17
N VAL A 123 -9.74 -2.71 -1.09
CA VAL A 123 -9.86 -2.38 -2.52
C VAL A 123 -10.71 -1.13 -2.73
N HIS A 124 -11.83 -1.00 -2.01
CA HIS A 124 -12.65 0.20 -2.04
C HIS A 124 -11.83 1.44 -1.70
N TYR A 125 -11.06 1.41 -0.60
CA TYR A 125 -10.21 2.53 -0.20
C TYR A 125 -9.06 2.79 -1.17
N ASP A 126 -8.47 1.76 -1.76
CA ASP A 126 -7.42 1.90 -2.76
C ASP A 126 -7.91 2.66 -4.00
N VAL A 127 -9.11 2.35 -4.48
CA VAL A 127 -9.68 2.93 -5.71
C VAL A 127 -10.42 4.25 -5.45
N TRP A 128 -11.29 4.27 -4.44
CA TRP A 128 -12.21 5.38 -4.21
C TRP A 128 -11.77 6.30 -3.07
N GLN A 129 -10.88 5.83 -2.19
CA GLN A 129 -10.41 6.51 -0.97
C GLN A 129 -11.54 6.79 0.04
N ASN A 130 -12.32 7.76 -0.11
CA ASN A 130 -13.55 8.07 0.62
C ASN A 130 -14.49 8.86 -0.29
N ALA A 131 -14.19 8.82 -1.58
CA ALA A 131 -14.97 9.51 -2.59
C ALA A 131 -15.88 8.51 -3.27
N GLY A 132 -17.06 8.93 -3.57
CA GLY A 132 -18.04 8.17 -4.31
C GLY A 132 -19.29 7.93 -3.47
N ASP A 133 -20.42 8.34 -4.01
CA ASP A 133 -21.74 8.12 -3.43
C ASP A 133 -22.21 6.71 -3.76
N PHE A 134 -21.57 5.72 -3.13
CA PHE A 134 -21.96 4.31 -3.29
C PHE A 134 -22.88 3.88 -2.14
N ASP A 135 -24.01 3.30 -2.48
CA ASP A 135 -24.98 2.81 -1.51
C ASP A 135 -24.47 1.55 -0.77
N SER A 136 -23.47 0.83 -1.32
CA SER A 136 -22.90 -0.36 -0.72
C SER A 136 -21.49 -0.66 -1.20
N LEU A 137 -20.73 -1.41 -0.41
CA LEU A 137 -19.41 -1.92 -0.77
C LEU A 137 -19.46 -2.74 -2.08
N GLU A 138 -20.48 -3.60 -2.23
CA GLU A 138 -20.69 -4.40 -3.45
C GLU A 138 -20.80 -3.52 -4.69
N LYS A 139 -21.61 -2.46 -4.64
CA LYS A 139 -21.76 -1.52 -5.77
C LYS A 139 -20.45 -0.81 -6.09
N SER A 140 -19.67 -0.44 -5.09
CA SER A 140 -18.39 0.25 -5.29
C SER A 140 -17.36 -0.65 -5.99
N ILE A 141 -17.30 -1.94 -5.61
CA ILE A 141 -16.41 -2.92 -6.25
C ILE A 141 -16.87 -3.22 -7.68
N ASN A 142 -18.16 -3.49 -7.87
CA ASN A 142 -18.74 -3.78 -9.19
C ASN A 142 -18.56 -2.60 -10.17
N GLN A 143 -18.48 -1.37 -9.65
CA GLN A 143 -18.21 -0.19 -10.48
C GLN A 143 -16.84 -0.21 -11.16
N ILE A 144 -15.81 -0.84 -10.55
CA ILE A 144 -14.47 -0.98 -11.13
C ILE A 144 -14.54 -1.76 -12.44
N GLY A 145 -15.35 -2.83 -12.49
CA GLY A 145 -15.53 -3.71 -13.64
C GLY A 145 -16.14 -3.07 -14.89
N LYS A 146 -16.66 -1.86 -14.78
CA LYS A 146 -17.23 -1.15 -15.93
C LYS A 146 -16.19 -0.74 -16.98
N ASN A 147 -14.95 -0.52 -16.59
CA ASN A 147 -13.85 -0.25 -17.53
C ASN A 147 -13.09 -1.55 -17.84
N LYS A 148 -13.55 -2.27 -18.84
CA LYS A 148 -12.98 -3.58 -19.22
C LYS A 148 -11.52 -3.50 -19.66
N THR A 149 -11.11 -2.38 -20.26
CA THR A 149 -9.72 -2.18 -20.69
C THR A 149 -8.81 -2.06 -19.48
N LEU A 150 -9.19 -1.25 -18.49
CA LEU A 150 -8.39 -1.12 -17.27
C LEU A 150 -8.48 -2.34 -16.35
N VAL A 151 -9.55 -3.13 -16.40
CA VAL A 151 -9.59 -4.44 -15.71
C VAL A 151 -8.51 -5.38 -16.25
N LYS A 152 -8.30 -5.44 -17.57
CA LYS A 152 -7.20 -6.21 -18.17
C LYS A 152 -5.83 -5.69 -17.73
N GLU A 153 -5.67 -4.37 -17.68
CA GLU A 153 -4.46 -3.73 -17.18
C GLU A 153 -4.21 -4.05 -15.70
N ILE A 154 -5.25 -4.03 -14.85
CA ILE A 154 -5.15 -4.45 -13.44
C ILE A 154 -4.62 -5.88 -13.34
N ILE A 155 -5.16 -6.80 -14.13
CA ILE A 155 -4.74 -8.20 -14.12
C ILE A 155 -3.25 -8.30 -14.47
N GLU A 156 -2.81 -7.67 -15.55
CA GLU A 156 -1.41 -7.68 -15.98
C GLU A 156 -0.47 -7.08 -14.93
N VAL A 157 -0.85 -5.94 -14.35
CA VAL A 157 -0.08 -5.30 -13.28
C VAL A 157 0.06 -6.21 -12.06
N LEU A 158 -1.04 -6.82 -11.61
CA LEU A 158 -1.02 -7.69 -10.43
C LEU A 158 -0.17 -8.93 -10.66
N GLU A 159 -0.22 -9.54 -11.86
CA GLU A 159 0.62 -10.67 -12.23
C GLU A 159 2.11 -10.29 -12.17
N ILE A 160 2.49 -9.12 -12.71
CA ILE A 160 3.86 -8.57 -12.62
C ILE A 160 4.28 -8.33 -11.16
N LEU A 161 3.38 -7.77 -10.34
CA LEU A 161 3.69 -7.47 -8.94
C LEU A 161 3.85 -8.74 -8.11
N ILE A 162 3.00 -9.75 -8.31
CA ILE A 162 3.06 -11.04 -7.62
C ILE A 162 4.38 -11.75 -7.94
N ASP A 163 4.80 -11.77 -9.22
CA ASP A 163 6.03 -12.41 -9.64
C ASP A 163 7.28 -11.79 -9.01
N LYS A 164 7.24 -10.51 -8.68
CA LYS A 164 8.34 -9.80 -8.02
C LYS A 164 8.46 -10.05 -6.51
N ILE A 165 7.47 -10.69 -5.88
CA ILE A 165 7.48 -10.93 -4.43
C ILE A 165 8.36 -12.15 -4.13
N GLY A 166 9.54 -11.92 -3.58
CA GLY A 166 10.54 -12.95 -3.29
C GLY A 166 10.56 -13.45 -1.84
N PHE A 167 9.53 -13.19 -1.02
CA PHE A 167 9.45 -13.64 0.36
C PHE A 167 8.15 -14.38 0.64
N LYS A 168 8.15 -15.15 1.74
CA LYS A 168 6.96 -15.87 2.21
C LYS A 168 6.21 -15.05 3.24
N GLU A 169 4.95 -14.82 3.02
CA GLU A 169 4.04 -14.26 4.01
C GLU A 169 3.79 -15.25 5.15
N ILE A 170 3.64 -14.74 6.37
CA ILE A 170 3.39 -15.52 7.58
C ILE A 170 2.11 -15.00 8.24
N ASP A 171 1.29 -15.91 8.71
CA ASP A 171 0.11 -15.59 9.52
C ASP A 171 0.53 -15.10 10.90
N ILE A 172 -0.24 -14.18 11.47
CA ILE A 172 -0.11 -13.77 12.85
C ILE A 172 -1.36 -14.19 13.63
N GLU A 173 -1.16 -14.78 14.80
CA GLU A 173 -2.25 -15.14 15.69
C GLU A 173 -2.68 -13.93 16.52
N LEU A 174 -3.90 -13.46 16.29
CA LEU A 174 -4.54 -12.38 17.02
C LEU A 174 -5.90 -12.86 17.53
N PRO A 175 -6.45 -12.27 18.62
CA PRO A 175 -7.74 -12.68 19.17
C PRO A 175 -8.95 -12.28 18.29
N TYR A 176 -8.72 -11.77 17.11
CA TYR A 176 -9.71 -11.37 16.11
C TYR A 176 -9.19 -11.64 14.70
N GLU A 177 -10.09 -11.80 13.75
CA GLU A 177 -9.75 -11.99 12.34
C GLU A 177 -9.32 -10.67 11.70
N GLN A 178 -8.27 -10.76 10.87
CA GLN A 178 -7.76 -9.69 10.02
C GLN A 178 -6.94 -10.30 8.85
N PRO A 179 -6.90 -9.69 7.65
CA PRO A 179 -6.32 -10.32 6.47
C PRO A 179 -4.83 -10.10 6.27
N LEU A 180 -4.19 -9.19 7.04
CA LEU A 180 -2.79 -8.81 6.79
C LEU A 180 -1.82 -9.92 7.24
N LYS A 181 -0.72 -10.06 6.51
CA LYS A 181 0.34 -11.05 6.74
C LYS A 181 1.62 -10.35 7.19
N LEU A 182 2.40 -11.00 8.06
CA LEU A 182 3.72 -10.55 8.45
C LEU A 182 4.64 -10.48 7.23
N HIS A 183 5.60 -9.56 7.29
CA HIS A 183 6.60 -9.24 6.28
C HIS A 183 6.05 -8.57 5.02
N ALA A 184 4.76 -8.62 4.77
CA ALA A 184 4.15 -7.90 3.66
C ALA A 184 3.99 -6.40 3.98
N ARG A 185 4.00 -5.60 2.93
CA ARG A 185 3.90 -4.15 2.99
C ARG A 185 2.50 -3.71 2.57
N TYR A 186 1.94 -2.79 3.36
CA TYR A 186 0.59 -2.26 3.17
C TYR A 186 0.56 -0.74 3.25
N THR A 187 -0.35 -0.11 2.55
CA THR A 187 -0.61 1.33 2.73
C THR A 187 -1.31 1.59 4.06
N ARG A 188 -1.22 2.81 4.56
CA ARG A 188 -1.88 3.20 5.81
C ARG A 188 -3.39 2.95 5.77
N ASP A 189 -4.07 3.28 4.67
CA ASP A 189 -5.52 3.04 4.54
C ASP A 189 -5.85 1.55 4.64
N GLN A 190 -5.08 0.68 3.98
CA GLN A 190 -5.26 -0.78 4.06
C GLN A 190 -5.13 -1.27 5.50
N ILE A 191 -4.13 -0.78 6.25
CA ILE A 191 -3.90 -1.13 7.66
C ILE A 191 -5.09 -0.67 8.53
N LEU A 192 -5.52 0.58 8.38
CA LEU A 192 -6.64 1.12 9.16
C LEU A 192 -7.97 0.40 8.89
N VAL A 193 -8.18 -0.06 7.66
CA VAL A 193 -9.32 -0.92 7.29
C VAL A 193 -9.20 -2.29 7.95
N ALA A 194 -8.04 -2.95 7.83
CA ALA A 194 -7.83 -4.30 8.37
C ALA A 194 -8.07 -4.37 9.90
N PHE A 195 -7.73 -3.29 10.61
CA PHE A 195 -7.95 -3.19 12.06
C PHE A 195 -9.22 -2.41 12.44
N ARG A 196 -10.22 -2.35 11.55
CA ARG A 196 -11.56 -1.82 11.80
C ARG A 196 -11.58 -0.36 12.27
N MET A 197 -10.56 0.44 11.90
CA MET A 197 -10.49 1.86 12.21
C MET A 197 -11.11 2.72 11.11
N SER A 198 -11.18 2.19 9.89
CA SER A 198 -11.96 2.72 8.78
C SER A 198 -13.06 1.74 8.41
N THR A 199 -14.28 2.25 8.19
CA THR A 199 -15.45 1.47 7.74
C THR A 199 -15.88 1.95 6.35
N PHE A 200 -16.88 1.32 5.76
CA PHE A 200 -17.43 1.78 4.49
C PHE A 200 -18.01 3.21 4.58
N GLU A 201 -18.64 3.53 5.74
CA GLU A 201 -19.31 4.82 5.97
C GLU A 201 -18.33 5.91 6.42
N LYS A 202 -17.20 5.52 7.04
CA LYS A 202 -16.30 6.49 7.67
C LYS A 202 -14.84 6.11 7.55
N ARG A 203 -14.06 6.98 6.92
CA ARG A 203 -12.59 6.91 6.95
C ARG A 203 -12.07 7.35 8.33
N SER A 204 -11.05 6.65 8.82
CA SER A 204 -10.39 6.98 10.08
C SER A 204 -9.79 8.39 10.05
N SER A 205 -9.93 9.14 11.15
CA SER A 205 -9.18 10.39 11.35
C SER A 205 -7.65 10.18 11.41
N ASN A 206 -7.21 8.96 11.71
CA ASN A 206 -5.79 8.58 11.74
C ASN A 206 -5.21 8.26 10.35
N ALA A 207 -5.96 8.50 9.28
CA ALA A 207 -5.49 8.29 7.91
C ALA A 207 -4.34 9.22 7.50
N ILE A 208 -4.12 10.32 8.22
CA ILE A 208 -3.09 11.31 7.94
C ILE A 208 -2.25 11.58 9.20
N GLY A 209 -0.93 11.45 9.07
CA GLY A 209 0.08 12.10 9.91
C GLY A 209 0.25 11.67 11.37
N VAL A 210 -0.51 10.70 11.88
CA VAL A 210 -0.39 10.28 13.28
C VAL A 210 0.45 8.99 13.38
N GLY A 211 1.50 9.01 14.22
CA GLY A 211 2.39 7.84 14.43
C GLY A 211 1.72 6.68 15.17
N VAL A 212 0.55 6.88 15.77
CA VAL A 212 -0.16 5.89 16.57
C VAL A 212 -1.65 5.90 16.23
N ALA A 213 -2.25 4.73 16.06
CA ALA A 213 -3.69 4.56 15.91
C ALA A 213 -4.22 3.47 16.84
N GLU A 214 -5.37 3.68 17.46
CA GLU A 214 -5.95 2.77 18.45
C GLU A 214 -7.37 2.36 18.05
N ASN A 215 -7.67 1.08 18.12
CA ASN A 215 -9.04 0.57 18.14
C ASN A 215 -9.33 -0.09 19.49
N LYS A 216 -10.19 0.56 20.28
CA LYS A 216 -10.55 0.12 21.63
C LYS A 216 -11.43 -1.12 21.63
N GLU A 217 -12.23 -1.34 20.59
CA GLU A 217 -13.14 -2.48 20.50
C GLU A 217 -12.39 -3.81 20.39
N ILE A 218 -11.32 -3.83 19.62
CA ILE A 218 -10.43 -4.99 19.47
C ILE A 218 -9.16 -4.88 20.35
N ASN A 219 -9.12 -3.90 21.26
CA ASN A 219 -8.04 -3.62 22.20
C ASN A 219 -6.63 -3.63 21.54
N THR A 220 -6.51 -2.94 20.40
CA THR A 220 -5.31 -2.96 19.58
C THR A 220 -4.82 -1.54 19.30
N GLU A 221 -3.52 -1.37 19.42
CA GLU A 221 -2.81 -0.15 19.06
C GLU A 221 -1.77 -0.43 17.97
N ILE A 222 -1.73 0.42 16.96
CA ILE A 222 -0.83 0.33 15.81
C ILE A 222 0.19 1.43 15.91
N LEU A 223 1.47 1.07 15.83
CA LEU A 223 2.58 2.01 15.72
C LEU A 223 3.00 2.11 14.25
N PHE A 224 2.88 3.30 13.68
CA PHE A 224 3.38 3.64 12.35
C PHE A 224 4.75 4.29 12.48
N ILE A 225 5.79 3.59 12.07
CA ILE A 225 7.18 3.94 12.34
C ILE A 225 7.91 4.25 11.04
N ASP A 226 8.53 5.42 10.97
CA ASP A 226 9.43 5.83 9.91
C ASP A 226 10.86 5.81 10.45
N LEU A 227 11.74 4.96 9.89
CA LEU A 227 13.13 4.81 10.38
C LEU A 227 13.99 6.01 10.00
N ILE A 228 13.81 6.55 8.78
CA ILE A 228 14.51 7.73 8.31
C ILE A 228 13.52 8.88 8.25
N LYS A 229 13.75 9.89 9.07
CA LYS A 229 12.93 11.11 9.14
C LYS A 229 13.75 12.28 8.61
N SER A 230 13.27 12.94 7.57
CA SER A 230 13.90 14.15 7.02
C SER A 230 13.34 15.40 7.71
N GLU A 231 14.16 16.45 7.84
CA GLU A 231 13.72 17.76 8.34
C GLU A 231 12.66 18.40 7.43
N GLU A 232 12.56 17.96 6.16
CA GLU A 232 11.52 18.41 5.23
C GLU A 232 10.13 17.85 5.58
N ASP A 233 10.08 16.61 6.14
CA ASP A 233 8.84 15.91 6.45
C ASP A 233 8.41 16.09 7.91
N TYR A 234 9.35 16.46 8.82
CA TYR A 234 9.12 16.48 10.26
C TYR A 234 9.68 17.76 10.89
N SER A 235 8.95 18.28 11.89
CA SER A 235 9.49 19.39 12.71
C SER A 235 10.59 18.87 13.64
N PRO A 236 11.54 19.73 14.08
CA PRO A 236 12.59 19.33 15.02
C PRO A 236 12.09 18.66 16.30
N THR A 237 10.86 18.95 16.70
CA THR A 237 10.22 18.39 17.90
C THR A 237 9.56 17.02 17.68
N THR A 238 9.53 16.53 16.43
CA THR A 238 8.93 15.23 16.03
C THR A 238 9.94 14.30 15.34
N LEU A 239 11.23 14.64 15.39
CA LEU A 239 12.32 13.76 14.95
C LEU A 239 12.61 12.75 16.07
N TYR A 240 11.84 11.67 16.10
CA TYR A 240 12.05 10.56 17.04
C TYR A 240 13.15 9.61 16.54
N ASP A 241 13.95 9.09 17.46
CA ASP A 241 14.98 8.10 17.15
C ASP A 241 14.39 6.68 17.25
N ASP A 242 13.85 6.17 16.14
CA ASP A 242 13.32 4.82 16.05
C ASP A 242 14.29 3.93 15.26
N TYR A 243 14.74 2.82 15.83
CA TYR A 243 15.69 1.92 15.19
C TYR A 243 15.63 0.48 15.74
N ALA A 244 16.03 -0.48 14.91
CA ALA A 244 16.21 -1.86 15.34
C ALA A 244 17.56 -1.99 16.08
N ILE A 245 17.53 -2.47 17.34
CA ILE A 245 18.72 -2.78 18.11
C ILE A 245 19.24 -4.17 17.71
N SER A 246 18.33 -5.11 17.46
CA SER A 246 18.62 -6.47 17.00
C SER A 246 17.43 -7.02 16.20
N GLU A 247 17.51 -8.30 15.80
CA GLU A 247 16.40 -9.00 15.12
C GLU A 247 15.11 -9.10 15.96
N THR A 248 15.23 -8.98 17.29
CA THR A 248 14.13 -9.16 18.23
C THR A 248 13.90 -7.98 19.16
N LEU A 249 14.72 -6.95 19.08
CA LEU A 249 14.64 -5.77 19.94
C LEU A 249 14.61 -4.49 19.10
N PHE A 250 13.61 -3.68 19.35
CA PHE A 250 13.36 -2.42 18.63
C PHE A 250 13.25 -1.26 19.60
N HIS A 251 13.99 -0.17 19.36
CA HIS A 251 13.84 1.10 20.07
C HIS A 251 12.77 1.92 19.38
N TRP A 252 11.75 2.34 20.14
CA TRP A 252 10.69 3.23 19.69
C TRP A 252 10.48 4.36 20.69
N GLN A 253 10.50 5.59 20.20
CA GLN A 253 10.21 6.75 21.01
C GLN A 253 8.73 7.10 20.97
N SER A 254 8.11 7.20 22.15
CA SER A 254 6.70 7.54 22.26
C SER A 254 6.42 9.01 21.87
N GLN A 255 5.14 9.36 21.76
CA GLN A 255 4.74 10.75 21.51
C GLN A 255 5.20 11.68 22.64
N ASN A 256 5.58 12.92 22.30
CA ASN A 256 6.18 13.93 23.21
C ASN A 256 5.45 14.15 24.55
N GLN A 257 4.14 13.92 24.59
CA GLN A 257 3.34 14.11 25.81
C GLN A 257 3.12 12.81 26.59
N THR A 258 3.65 11.67 26.12
CA THR A 258 3.51 10.37 26.80
C THR A 258 4.42 10.33 28.02
N ARG A 259 3.81 10.04 29.18
CA ARG A 259 4.50 9.89 30.46
C ARG A 259 4.50 8.42 30.87
N ASP A 260 5.57 8.00 31.52
CA ASP A 260 5.74 6.64 32.05
C ASP A 260 4.80 6.34 33.23
N ASP A 261 4.45 7.35 34.00
CA ASP A 261 3.67 7.27 35.27
C ASP A 261 2.15 7.45 35.07
N SER A 262 1.67 7.70 33.86
CA SER A 262 0.24 8.00 33.61
C SER A 262 -0.21 7.73 32.20
N GLY A 263 -1.53 7.57 32.01
CA GLY A 263 -2.17 7.52 30.70
C GLY A 263 -1.60 6.43 29.77
N LYS A 264 -1.19 6.83 28.56
CA LYS A 264 -0.70 5.92 27.52
C LYS A 264 0.58 5.21 27.88
N GLY A 265 1.51 5.84 28.58
CA GLY A 265 2.76 5.19 28.99
C GLY A 265 2.51 4.01 29.90
N LEU A 266 1.67 4.17 30.94
CA LEU A 266 1.24 3.03 31.77
C LEU A 266 0.53 1.93 30.95
N THR A 267 -0.19 2.31 29.88
CA THR A 267 -0.82 1.35 28.99
C THR A 267 0.23 0.55 28.23
N TYR A 268 1.31 1.16 27.73
CA TYR A 268 2.41 0.47 27.06
C TYR A 268 3.13 -0.49 28.02
N ILE A 269 3.47 -0.02 29.21
CA ILE A 269 4.15 -0.84 30.25
C ILE A 269 3.29 -2.05 30.63
N ASN A 270 2.00 -1.87 30.79
CA ASN A 270 1.08 -2.89 31.27
C ASN A 270 0.27 -3.58 30.15
N HIS A 271 0.62 -3.38 28.86
CA HIS A 271 -0.22 -3.83 27.74
C HIS A 271 -0.57 -5.33 27.81
N LYS A 272 0.37 -6.20 28.23
CA LYS A 272 0.10 -7.62 28.40
C LYS A 272 -0.96 -7.91 29.46
N LYS A 273 -0.89 -7.22 30.61
CA LYS A 273 -1.89 -7.37 31.70
C LYS A 273 -3.26 -6.85 31.28
N LEU A 274 -3.28 -5.85 30.40
CA LEU A 274 -4.48 -5.26 29.84
C LEU A 274 -5.05 -6.06 28.64
N GLY A 275 -4.33 -7.11 28.20
CA GLY A 275 -4.66 -7.86 26.98
C GLY A 275 -4.59 -7.01 25.71
N LYS A 276 -3.89 -5.87 25.77
CA LYS A 276 -3.75 -4.96 24.62
C LYS A 276 -2.67 -5.47 23.66
N LYS A 277 -3.01 -5.52 22.38
CA LYS A 277 -2.09 -5.81 21.29
C LYS A 277 -1.43 -4.52 20.80
N ILE A 278 -0.11 -4.53 20.69
CA ILE A 278 0.68 -3.45 20.10
C ILE A 278 1.29 -4.00 18.83
N LEU A 279 0.93 -3.45 17.68
CA LEU A 279 1.36 -3.93 16.36
C LEU A 279 2.28 -2.92 15.69
N LEU A 280 3.41 -3.38 15.17
CA LEU A 280 4.44 -2.57 14.55
C LEU A 280 4.32 -2.61 13.03
N PHE A 281 4.18 -1.44 12.45
CA PHE A 281 4.19 -1.19 11.01
C PHE A 281 5.30 -0.21 10.69
N VAL A 282 6.33 -0.69 10.00
CA VAL A 282 7.60 0.04 9.83
C VAL A 282 7.86 0.29 8.35
N ARG A 283 8.36 1.47 8.01
CA ARG A 283 8.92 1.78 6.69
C ARG A 283 10.24 2.52 6.83
N GLU A 284 11.10 2.40 5.83
CA GLU A 284 12.39 3.06 5.85
C GLU A 284 12.22 4.59 5.81
N GLN A 285 11.42 5.09 4.87
CA GLN A 285 11.15 6.52 4.67
C GLN A 285 9.72 6.74 4.12
N SER A 286 9.22 7.96 4.26
CA SER A 286 7.84 8.33 3.90
C SER A 286 7.55 8.20 2.41
N THR A 287 8.52 8.51 1.56
CA THR A 287 8.40 8.49 0.10
C THR A 287 9.55 7.74 -0.57
N ASN A 288 9.29 7.18 -1.74
CA ASN A 288 10.32 6.57 -2.58
C ASN A 288 10.91 7.59 -3.57
N GLU A 289 11.88 7.15 -4.39
CA GLU A 289 12.54 7.95 -5.43
C GLU A 289 11.60 8.50 -6.50
N PHE A 290 10.41 7.91 -6.65
CA PHE A 290 9.34 8.40 -7.53
C PHE A 290 8.41 9.42 -6.86
N LYS A 291 8.68 9.79 -5.60
CA LYS A 291 7.83 10.63 -4.74
C LYS A 291 6.44 10.02 -4.46
N ASN A 292 6.33 8.71 -4.52
CA ASN A 292 5.15 7.99 -4.06
C ASN A 292 5.29 7.66 -2.57
N THR A 293 4.20 7.71 -1.84
CA THR A 293 4.17 7.32 -0.42
C THR A 293 4.48 5.83 -0.29
N ASN A 294 5.48 5.49 0.51
CA ASN A 294 5.82 4.10 0.83
C ASN A 294 4.77 3.47 1.76
N GLY A 295 4.46 2.22 1.51
CA GLY A 295 3.71 1.39 2.46
C GLY A 295 4.57 0.99 3.65
N TYR A 296 3.92 0.49 4.69
CA TYR A 296 4.54 -0.01 5.91
C TYR A 296 4.63 -1.53 5.89
N VAL A 297 5.76 -2.08 6.25
CA VAL A 297 5.95 -3.52 6.46
C VAL A 297 5.32 -3.91 7.80
N PHE A 298 4.49 -4.94 7.81
CA PHE A 298 3.96 -5.51 9.03
C PHE A 298 5.03 -6.38 9.71
N VAL A 299 5.64 -5.85 10.76
CA VAL A 299 6.73 -6.52 11.50
C VAL A 299 6.19 -7.53 12.51
N GLY A 300 5.06 -7.21 13.15
CA GLY A 300 4.43 -8.12 14.11
C GLY A 300 3.96 -7.44 15.39
N GLU A 301 3.77 -8.25 16.45
CA GLU A 301 3.40 -7.78 17.78
C GLU A 301 4.62 -7.35 18.56
N GLY A 302 4.62 -6.11 19.06
CA GLY A 302 5.61 -5.57 19.98
C GLY A 302 5.27 -5.91 21.44
N ASN A 303 6.28 -6.34 22.19
CA ASN A 303 6.17 -6.56 23.62
C ASN A 303 7.09 -5.61 24.38
N PHE A 304 6.52 -4.79 25.26
CA PHE A 304 7.29 -3.89 26.10
C PHE A 304 8.35 -4.65 26.90
N GLN A 305 9.57 -4.16 26.88
CA GLN A 305 10.70 -4.68 27.64
C GLN A 305 11.08 -3.70 28.76
N GLU A 306 11.56 -2.53 28.40
CA GLU A 306 12.03 -1.49 29.30
C GLU A 306 11.83 -0.11 28.68
N HIS A 307 12.01 0.95 29.46
CA HIS A 307 11.99 2.33 28.95
C HIS A 307 13.04 3.19 29.64
N GLU A 308 13.43 4.25 28.95
CA GLU A 308 14.22 5.35 29.46
C GLU A 308 13.45 6.66 29.29
N GLY A 309 13.65 7.61 30.21
CA GLY A 309 12.96 8.88 30.17
C GLY A 309 11.51 8.80 30.63
N SER A 310 10.87 9.95 30.75
CA SER A 310 9.49 10.05 31.22
C SER A 310 8.61 11.01 30.43
N LYS A 311 9.16 11.76 29.45
CA LYS A 311 8.38 12.67 28.60
C LYS A 311 9.23 13.21 27.43
N PRO A 312 9.30 12.56 26.25
CA PRO A 312 8.67 11.26 25.95
C PRO A 312 9.28 10.09 26.72
N MET A 313 8.54 9.03 26.76
CA MET A 313 8.95 7.73 27.29
C MET A 313 9.59 6.90 26.19
#